data_8f250e692c2c72d9ed69ade0eef73792
#
_entry.id   8f250e692c2c72d9ed69ade0eef73792
#
_cell.length_a   1.000
_cell.length_b   1.000
_cell.length_c   1.000
_cell.angle_alpha   90.00
_cell.angle_beta   90.00
_cell.angle_gamma   90.00
#
_symmetry.space_group_name_H-M   'P 1'
#
loop_
_entity.id
_entity.type
_entity.pdbx_description
1 polymer ?
#
loop_
_entity_poly.entity_id
_entity_poly.type
_entity_poly.pdbx_seq_one_letter_code
_entity_poly.pdbx_strand_id
1 'polypeptide(L)'
;NQIIHIKDNMHILLTRPLEDCSEIILKFKSLGHQVSHLPLLKIEKINYEDVNFNDYGAIIFTSANAVKFLDLNKLDKNIMCFCVGGMTEKKARGAGFQNTIAAEGNVLNLKELILQNYLSKDKPLLYISGELISVDLDKMLLNEGYSVKRIINYKVSHNEKFAENFVKELKVNMPDMVYIYSQNSALSFLNFIKNHQSERLWMNTNLMCIGEKTSSILNEIKWKKIFLFNPGEEEFLLYKI
;
A
#
# COMPACT_ATOMS: atom_id res chain seq x y z
N ASN A 1 6.25 7.33 38.31
CA ASN A 1 6.81 8.02 37.12
C ASN A 1 7.99 7.21 36.61
N GLN A 2 7.72 6.14 35.84
CA GLN A 2 8.75 5.51 35.04
C GLN A 2 8.97 6.42 33.82
N ILE A 3 10.09 7.12 33.80
CA ILE A 3 10.59 7.78 32.59
C ILE A 3 10.96 6.64 31.65
N ILE A 4 10.11 6.39 30.65
CA ILE A 4 10.43 5.48 29.57
C ILE A 4 11.55 6.19 28.80
N HIS A 5 12.79 5.74 28.97
CA HIS A 5 13.89 6.15 28.13
C HIS A 5 13.64 5.60 26.73
N ILE A 6 13.07 6.44 25.88
CA ILE A 6 13.13 6.20 24.44
C ILE A 6 14.61 6.18 24.09
N LYS A 7 15.06 5.08 23.46
CA LYS A 7 16.44 5.04 22.94
C LYS A 7 16.58 6.20 21.96
N ASP A 8 17.28 7.23 22.40
CA ASP A 8 17.59 8.36 21.52
C ASP A 8 18.38 7.82 20.32
N ASN A 9 17.87 8.05 19.10
CA ASN A 9 18.60 7.70 17.88
C ASN A 9 18.54 6.23 17.47
N MET A 10 17.34 5.75 17.06
CA MET A 10 17.17 4.43 16.45
C MET A 10 17.45 4.47 14.95
N HIS A 11 17.89 3.33 14.40
CA HIS A 11 17.97 3.10 12.98
C HIS A 11 16.72 2.34 12.52
N ILE A 12 15.90 2.96 11.69
CA ILE A 12 14.62 2.46 11.21
C ILE A 12 14.71 2.15 9.72
N LEU A 13 14.33 0.94 9.33
CA LEU A 13 14.23 0.53 7.94
C LEU A 13 12.78 0.57 7.49
N LEU A 14 12.49 1.38 6.46
CA LEU A 14 11.19 1.46 5.81
C LEU A 14 11.25 0.77 4.45
N THR A 15 10.19 0.05 4.09
CA THR A 15 10.18 -0.89 2.96
C THR A 15 9.12 -0.60 1.92
N ARG A 16 8.27 0.42 2.13
CA ARG A 16 7.26 0.84 1.16
C ARG A 16 7.86 1.69 0.04
N PRO A 17 7.18 1.82 -1.10
CA PRO A 17 7.53 2.82 -2.10
C PRO A 17 7.65 4.21 -1.49
N LEU A 18 8.56 5.05 -1.99
CA LEU A 18 8.86 6.35 -1.40
C LEU A 18 7.62 7.24 -1.24
N GLU A 19 6.73 7.21 -2.21
CA GLU A 19 5.48 7.99 -2.16
C GLU A 19 4.60 7.68 -0.95
N ASP A 20 4.60 6.41 -0.52
CA ASP A 20 3.78 5.93 0.59
C ASP A 20 4.42 6.16 1.96
N CYS A 21 5.71 6.46 2.02
CA CYS A 21 6.44 6.60 3.28
C CYS A 21 7.21 7.92 3.43
N SER A 22 7.11 8.86 2.48
CA SER A 22 7.83 10.12 2.55
C SER A 22 7.50 10.95 3.80
N GLU A 23 6.24 10.99 4.21
CA GLU A 23 5.80 11.70 5.41
C GLU A 23 6.37 11.07 6.68
N ILE A 24 6.30 9.74 6.80
CA ILE A 24 6.82 9.03 7.99
C ILE A 24 8.34 9.08 8.06
N ILE A 25 9.04 9.11 6.93
CA ILE A 25 10.49 9.33 6.89
C ILE A 25 10.85 10.67 7.50
N LEU A 26 10.18 11.75 7.08
CA LEU A 26 10.41 13.08 7.61
C LEU A 26 10.11 13.14 9.11
N LYS A 27 9.04 12.49 9.54
CA LYS A 27 8.65 12.45 10.93
C LYS A 27 9.68 11.74 11.81
N PHE A 28 10.14 10.54 11.42
CA PHE A 28 11.18 9.82 12.13
C PHE A 28 12.50 10.60 12.18
N LYS A 29 12.90 11.23 11.08
CA LYS A 29 14.09 12.08 11.04
C LYS A 29 13.95 13.28 11.96
N SER A 30 12.78 13.92 12.03
CA SER A 30 12.54 15.04 12.94
C SER A 30 12.62 14.65 14.42
N LEU A 31 12.35 13.40 14.74
CA LEU A 31 12.52 12.82 16.08
C LEU A 31 13.96 12.37 16.39
N GLY A 32 14.89 12.59 15.48
CA GLY A 32 16.31 12.26 15.66
C GLY A 32 16.71 10.85 15.26
N HIS A 33 15.83 10.10 14.58
CA HIS A 33 16.14 8.74 14.14
C HIS A 33 16.85 8.72 12.78
N GLN A 34 17.71 7.73 12.59
CA GLN A 34 18.26 7.38 11.29
C GLN A 34 17.21 6.57 10.52
N VAL A 35 16.96 6.90 9.29
CA VAL A 35 16.02 6.19 8.43
C VAL A 35 16.74 5.68 7.19
N SER A 36 16.64 4.38 6.93
CA SER A 36 17.04 3.74 5.68
C SER A 36 15.78 3.31 4.91
N HIS A 37 15.85 3.40 3.59
CA HIS A 37 14.74 3.09 2.71
C HIS A 37 15.12 1.96 1.75
N LEU A 38 14.38 0.86 1.84
CA LEU A 38 14.54 -0.34 1.02
C LEU A 38 13.20 -0.68 0.37
N PRO A 39 12.82 -0.07 -0.77
CA PRO A 39 11.57 -0.39 -1.43
C PRO A 39 11.58 -1.82 -1.95
N LEU A 40 10.75 -2.67 -1.37
CA LEU A 40 10.68 -4.11 -1.69
C LEU A 40 9.76 -4.40 -2.87
N LEU A 41 8.78 -3.55 -3.12
CA LEU A 41 7.83 -3.67 -4.21
C LEU A 41 8.02 -2.51 -5.18
N LYS A 42 7.84 -2.82 -6.45
CA LYS A 42 7.86 -1.89 -7.57
C LYS A 42 6.48 -1.83 -8.17
N ILE A 43 5.95 -0.63 -8.32
CA ILE A 43 4.64 -0.38 -8.92
C ILE A 43 4.87 0.16 -10.32
N GLU A 44 4.38 -0.57 -11.33
CA GLU A 44 4.61 -0.26 -12.74
C GLU A 44 3.30 -0.02 -13.46
N LYS A 45 3.30 1.02 -14.31
CA LYS A 45 2.18 1.30 -15.21
C LYS A 45 1.99 0.16 -16.21
N ILE A 46 0.73 -0.21 -16.46
CA ILE A 46 0.32 -1.04 -17.59
C ILE A 46 -0.44 -0.15 -18.57
N ASN A 47 -0.05 -0.19 -19.83
CA ASN A 47 -0.78 0.51 -20.88
C ASN A 47 -2.16 -0.12 -21.08
N TYR A 48 -3.16 0.71 -21.28
CA TYR A 48 -4.54 0.32 -21.50
C TYR A 48 -5.13 1.08 -22.69
N GLU A 49 -6.21 0.56 -23.25
CA GLU A 49 -6.92 1.21 -24.35
C GLU A 49 -7.58 2.52 -23.91
N ASP A 50 -7.66 3.48 -24.81
CA ASP A 50 -8.34 4.75 -24.57
C ASP A 50 -9.77 4.54 -24.07
N VAL A 51 -10.13 5.32 -23.06
CA VAL A 51 -11.43 5.27 -22.40
C VAL A 51 -12.23 6.52 -22.74
N ASN A 52 -13.45 6.31 -23.20
CA ASN A 52 -14.43 7.38 -23.26
C ASN A 52 -15.26 7.37 -21.96
N PHE A 53 -14.97 8.30 -21.06
CA PHE A 53 -15.65 8.38 -19.76
C PHE A 53 -17.16 8.63 -19.88
N ASN A 54 -17.62 9.21 -21.00
CA ASN A 54 -19.04 9.43 -21.24
C ASN A 54 -19.84 8.14 -21.43
N ASP A 55 -19.18 7.02 -21.71
CA ASP A 55 -19.83 5.72 -21.85
C ASP A 55 -20.17 5.08 -20.50
N TYR A 56 -19.68 5.64 -19.40
CA TYR A 56 -19.79 5.10 -18.05
C TYR A 56 -20.57 6.02 -17.12
N GLY A 57 -21.32 5.42 -16.20
CA GLY A 57 -22.10 6.16 -15.20
C GLY A 57 -21.31 6.49 -13.93
N ALA A 58 -20.31 5.67 -13.61
CA ALA A 58 -19.43 5.88 -12.48
C ALA A 58 -18.10 5.19 -12.69
N ILE A 59 -17.07 5.65 -11.96
CA ILE A 59 -15.74 5.06 -11.93
C ILE A 59 -15.43 4.53 -10.51
N ILE A 60 -14.70 3.42 -10.44
CA ILE A 60 -14.37 2.76 -9.17
C ILE A 60 -12.86 2.63 -9.04
N PHE A 61 -12.34 3.07 -7.89
CA PHE A 61 -10.95 2.89 -7.48
C PHE A 61 -10.87 2.18 -6.13
N THR A 62 -10.21 1.03 -6.09
CA THR A 62 -9.92 0.31 -4.85
C THR A 62 -8.51 0.58 -4.32
N SER A 63 -7.70 1.32 -5.08
CA SER A 63 -6.32 1.70 -4.73
C SER A 63 -5.98 3.08 -5.30
N ALA A 64 -5.19 3.84 -4.55
CA ALA A 64 -4.64 5.12 -5.01
C ALA A 64 -3.71 4.97 -6.23
N ASN A 65 -3.09 3.81 -6.41
CA ASN A 65 -2.24 3.53 -7.58
C ASN A 65 -3.04 3.54 -8.89
N ALA A 66 -4.28 3.06 -8.87
CA ALA A 66 -5.15 3.12 -10.04
C ALA A 66 -5.45 4.55 -10.48
N VAL A 67 -5.60 5.47 -9.54
CA VAL A 67 -5.76 6.90 -9.82
C VAL A 67 -4.50 7.48 -10.44
N LYS A 68 -3.34 7.14 -9.87
CA LYS A 68 -2.04 7.66 -10.30
C LYS A 68 -1.75 7.41 -11.77
N PHE A 69 -2.09 6.22 -12.27
CA PHE A 69 -1.77 5.80 -13.64
C PHE A 69 -2.90 6.01 -14.63
N LEU A 70 -3.98 6.69 -14.24
CA LEU A 70 -5.06 7.05 -15.13
C LEU A 70 -4.67 8.26 -15.99
N ASP A 71 -5.03 8.24 -17.29
CA ASP A 71 -4.89 9.40 -18.15
C ASP A 71 -5.98 10.43 -17.78
N LEU A 72 -5.54 11.57 -17.23
CA LEU A 72 -6.42 12.63 -16.75
C LEU A 72 -6.86 13.62 -17.84
N ASN A 73 -6.26 13.56 -19.03
CA ASN A 73 -6.51 14.53 -20.10
C ASN A 73 -7.95 14.50 -20.65
N LYS A 74 -8.57 13.33 -20.61
CA LYS A 74 -9.95 13.09 -21.09
C LYS A 74 -10.95 12.87 -19.94
N LEU A 75 -10.57 13.26 -18.73
CA LEU A 75 -11.36 12.99 -17.55
C LEU A 75 -12.61 13.87 -17.48
N ASP A 76 -13.78 13.23 -17.35
CA ASP A 76 -14.98 13.90 -16.85
C ASP A 76 -14.88 14.01 -15.32
N LYS A 77 -14.56 15.22 -14.85
CA LYS A 77 -14.38 15.50 -13.41
C LYS A 77 -15.68 15.41 -12.61
N ASN A 78 -16.81 15.40 -13.27
CA ASN A 78 -18.13 15.31 -12.64
C ASN A 78 -18.66 13.87 -12.53
N ILE A 79 -17.98 12.90 -13.14
CA ILE A 79 -18.37 11.50 -13.01
C ILE A 79 -18.38 11.07 -11.55
N MET A 80 -19.38 10.30 -11.15
CA MET A 80 -19.43 9.71 -9.82
C MET A 80 -18.23 8.78 -9.63
N CYS A 81 -17.49 8.95 -8.52
CA CYS A 81 -16.27 8.23 -8.24
C CYS A 81 -16.37 7.51 -6.91
N PHE A 82 -16.38 6.19 -6.96
CA PHE A 82 -16.40 5.33 -5.77
C PHE A 82 -14.99 4.89 -5.39
N CYS A 83 -14.63 5.08 -4.13
CA CYS A 83 -13.29 4.77 -3.62
C CYS A 83 -13.34 3.86 -2.39
N VAL A 84 -12.33 3.01 -2.23
CA VAL A 84 -12.05 2.33 -0.96
C VAL A 84 -11.00 3.13 -0.19
N GLY A 85 -11.38 3.57 1.01
CA GLY A 85 -10.48 4.26 1.94
C GLY A 85 -10.23 5.73 1.64
N GLY A 86 -9.88 6.46 2.69
CA GLY A 86 -9.64 7.90 2.64
C GLY A 86 -8.43 8.31 1.79
N MET A 87 -7.39 7.47 1.76
CA MET A 87 -6.19 7.72 0.94
C MET A 87 -6.50 7.69 -0.55
N THR A 88 -7.29 6.71 -0.99
CA THR A 88 -7.74 6.61 -2.39
C THR A 88 -8.64 7.79 -2.76
N GLU A 89 -9.58 8.16 -1.90
CA GLU A 89 -10.43 9.33 -2.10
C GLU A 89 -9.62 10.62 -2.21
N LYS A 90 -8.69 10.83 -1.30
CA LYS A 90 -7.80 12.00 -1.32
C LYS A 90 -7.02 12.09 -2.64
N LYS A 91 -6.52 10.96 -3.13
CA LYS A 91 -5.82 10.88 -4.41
C LYS A 91 -6.76 11.20 -5.59
N ALA A 92 -7.97 10.67 -5.57
CA ALA A 92 -8.98 10.93 -6.60
C ALA A 92 -9.37 12.42 -6.63
N ARG A 93 -9.61 13.03 -5.49
CA ARG A 93 -9.89 14.49 -5.38
C ARG A 93 -8.73 15.33 -5.89
N GLY A 94 -7.50 14.96 -5.52
CA GLY A 94 -6.28 15.61 -6.02
C GLY A 94 -6.11 15.50 -7.53
N ALA A 95 -6.62 14.44 -8.14
CA ALA A 95 -6.65 14.25 -9.60
C ALA A 95 -7.75 15.05 -10.30
N GLY A 96 -8.67 15.65 -9.55
CA GLY A 96 -9.73 16.52 -10.06
C GLY A 96 -11.15 15.95 -10.02
N PHE A 97 -11.36 14.74 -9.49
CA PHE A 97 -12.71 14.20 -9.29
C PHE A 97 -13.45 15.01 -8.24
N GLN A 98 -14.64 15.52 -8.62
CA GLN A 98 -15.44 16.40 -7.76
C GLN A 98 -16.55 15.65 -7.01
N ASN A 99 -16.96 14.50 -7.50
CA ASN A 99 -18.07 13.73 -6.99
C ASN A 99 -17.60 12.37 -6.47
N THR A 100 -16.93 12.38 -5.31
CA THR A 100 -16.36 11.19 -4.71
C THR A 100 -17.17 10.68 -3.53
N ILE A 101 -17.31 9.36 -3.44
CA ILE A 101 -17.89 8.64 -2.31
C ILE A 101 -16.90 7.56 -1.89
N ALA A 102 -16.47 7.59 -0.64
CA ALA A 102 -15.52 6.61 -0.11
C ALA A 102 -16.18 5.65 0.87
N ALA A 103 -15.89 4.36 0.69
CA ALA A 103 -16.19 3.35 1.68
C ALA A 103 -15.05 3.25 2.68
N GLU A 104 -15.35 3.22 3.96
CA GLU A 104 -14.40 2.83 4.98
C GLU A 104 -14.29 1.31 5.04
N GLY A 105 -13.07 0.81 5.27
CA GLY A 105 -12.83 -0.61 5.42
C GLY A 105 -12.38 -1.30 4.14
N ASN A 106 -13.25 -2.02 3.48
CA ASN A 106 -12.88 -2.92 2.40
C ASN A 106 -13.79 -2.84 1.16
N VAL A 107 -13.49 -3.68 0.18
CA VAL A 107 -14.22 -3.78 -1.09
C VAL A 107 -15.70 -4.18 -0.89
N LEU A 108 -16.03 -4.97 0.13
CA LEU A 108 -17.41 -5.34 0.42
C LEU A 108 -18.25 -4.15 0.87
N ASN A 109 -17.66 -3.26 1.67
CA ASN A 109 -18.29 -1.99 2.06
C ASN A 109 -18.49 -1.09 0.85
N LEU A 110 -17.55 -1.07 -0.09
CA LEU A 110 -17.69 -0.32 -1.34
C LEU A 110 -18.83 -0.87 -2.19
N LYS A 111 -18.97 -2.18 -2.33
CA LYS A 111 -20.09 -2.81 -3.02
C LYS A 111 -21.42 -2.31 -2.48
N GLU A 112 -21.59 -2.31 -1.16
CA GLU A 112 -22.83 -1.82 -0.52
C GLU A 112 -23.09 -0.33 -0.82
N LEU A 113 -22.07 0.52 -0.81
CA LEU A 113 -22.18 1.92 -1.18
C LEU A 113 -22.61 2.09 -2.64
N ILE A 114 -22.10 1.30 -3.56
CA ILE A 114 -22.50 1.33 -4.97
C ILE A 114 -23.97 0.94 -5.11
N LEU A 115 -24.42 -0.12 -4.44
CA LEU A 115 -25.82 -0.55 -4.48
C LEU A 115 -26.78 0.51 -3.94
N GLN A 116 -26.34 1.30 -2.95
CA GLN A 116 -27.16 2.36 -2.35
C GLN A 116 -27.19 3.65 -3.16
N ASN A 117 -26.11 3.98 -3.88
CA ASN A 117 -25.91 5.29 -4.50
C ASN A 117 -25.95 5.28 -6.03
N TYR A 118 -25.73 4.14 -6.66
CA TYR A 118 -25.80 3.98 -8.10
C TYR A 118 -26.98 3.09 -8.47
N LEU A 119 -28.18 3.67 -8.51
CA LEU A 119 -29.43 2.92 -8.68
C LEU A 119 -29.74 2.63 -10.15
N SER A 120 -29.33 3.53 -11.05
CA SER A 120 -29.48 3.31 -12.49
C SER A 120 -28.45 2.31 -12.99
N LYS A 121 -28.91 1.35 -13.78
CA LYS A 121 -28.04 0.36 -14.41
C LYS A 121 -27.91 0.59 -15.94
N ASP A 122 -28.29 1.78 -16.41
CA ASP A 122 -28.30 2.10 -17.83
C ASP A 122 -26.92 2.25 -18.43
N LYS A 123 -25.98 2.80 -17.64
CA LYS A 123 -24.59 2.91 -18.04
C LYS A 123 -23.70 1.96 -17.21
N PRO A 124 -22.69 1.35 -17.84
CA PRO A 124 -21.77 0.49 -17.12
C PRO A 124 -20.92 1.26 -16.10
N LEU A 125 -20.42 0.53 -15.14
CA LEU A 125 -19.40 0.97 -14.19
C LEU A 125 -18.01 0.74 -14.78
N LEU A 126 -17.12 1.69 -14.59
CA LEU A 126 -15.72 1.59 -14.99
C LEU A 126 -14.86 1.29 -13.76
N TYR A 127 -14.29 0.09 -13.69
CA TYR A 127 -13.43 -0.33 -12.59
C TYR A 127 -11.95 -0.31 -13.02
N ILE A 128 -11.18 0.64 -12.48
CA ILE A 128 -9.75 0.75 -12.74
C ILE A 128 -9.02 0.06 -11.60
N SER A 129 -8.22 -0.96 -11.92
CA SER A 129 -7.58 -1.80 -10.92
C SER A 129 -6.15 -2.16 -11.28
N GLY A 130 -5.42 -2.68 -10.29
CA GLY A 130 -4.20 -3.43 -10.52
C GLY A 130 -4.46 -4.77 -11.18
N GLU A 131 -3.40 -5.39 -11.67
CA GLU A 131 -3.43 -6.72 -12.30
C GLU A 131 -3.93 -7.78 -11.32
N LEU A 132 -3.43 -7.75 -10.08
CA LEU A 132 -3.88 -8.63 -9.00
C LEU A 132 -4.91 -7.90 -8.13
N ILE A 133 -6.04 -8.56 -7.92
CA ILE A 133 -7.09 -8.11 -7.01
C ILE A 133 -7.38 -9.21 -5.99
N SER A 134 -7.65 -8.81 -4.75
CA SER A 134 -7.97 -9.75 -3.66
C SER A 134 -9.42 -10.22 -3.68
N VAL A 135 -10.30 -9.42 -4.28
CA VAL A 135 -11.74 -9.69 -4.36
C VAL A 135 -12.23 -9.34 -5.77
N ASP A 136 -12.98 -10.24 -6.37
CA ASP A 136 -13.57 -10.05 -7.70
C ASP A 136 -14.79 -9.11 -7.67
N LEU A 137 -14.56 -7.83 -7.38
CA LEU A 137 -15.62 -6.81 -7.28
C LEU A 137 -16.44 -6.70 -8.56
N ASP A 138 -15.80 -6.78 -9.71
CA ASP A 138 -16.45 -6.74 -11.03
C ASP A 138 -17.48 -7.87 -11.18
N LYS A 139 -17.13 -9.10 -10.79
CA LYS A 139 -18.06 -10.25 -10.81
C LYS A 139 -19.19 -10.08 -9.80
N MET A 140 -18.89 -9.56 -8.61
CA MET A 140 -19.91 -9.31 -7.58
C MET A 140 -20.95 -8.27 -8.05
N LEU A 141 -20.51 -7.22 -8.69
CA LEU A 141 -21.39 -6.18 -9.25
C LEU A 141 -22.18 -6.71 -10.45
N LEU A 142 -21.55 -7.54 -11.28
CA LEU A 142 -22.26 -8.22 -12.39
C LEU A 142 -23.42 -9.08 -11.87
N ASN A 143 -23.20 -9.82 -10.78
CA ASN A 143 -24.25 -10.63 -10.14
C ASN A 143 -25.40 -9.79 -9.58
N GLU A 144 -25.16 -8.53 -9.25
CA GLU A 144 -26.20 -7.56 -8.84
C GLU A 144 -26.89 -6.86 -10.04
N GLY A 145 -26.54 -7.27 -11.26
CA GLY A 145 -27.17 -6.76 -12.48
C GLY A 145 -26.52 -5.52 -13.09
N TYR A 146 -25.33 -5.15 -12.63
CA TYR A 146 -24.55 -4.07 -13.25
C TYR A 146 -23.72 -4.60 -14.41
N SER A 147 -23.52 -3.76 -15.44
CA SER A 147 -22.46 -3.94 -16.41
C SER A 147 -21.19 -3.30 -15.86
N VAL A 148 -20.08 -3.99 -15.92
CA VAL A 148 -18.79 -3.52 -15.39
C VAL A 148 -17.70 -3.75 -16.44
N LYS A 149 -16.96 -2.70 -16.76
CA LYS A 149 -15.70 -2.79 -17.51
C LYS A 149 -14.55 -2.64 -16.54
N ARG A 150 -13.74 -3.69 -16.40
CA ARG A 150 -12.49 -3.63 -15.63
C ARG A 150 -11.35 -3.26 -16.57
N ILE A 151 -10.57 -2.26 -16.18
CA ILE A 151 -9.32 -1.86 -16.84
C ILE A 151 -8.18 -2.03 -15.85
N ILE A 152 -7.14 -2.72 -16.28
CA ILE A 152 -5.91 -2.92 -15.52
C ILE A 152 -4.91 -1.87 -15.99
N ASN A 153 -4.48 -0.97 -15.10
CA ASN A 153 -3.55 0.11 -15.44
C ASN A 153 -2.24 0.09 -14.66
N TYR A 154 -2.06 -0.86 -13.74
CA TYR A 154 -0.80 -1.06 -13.05
C TYR A 154 -0.61 -2.50 -12.60
N LYS A 155 0.63 -2.83 -12.30
CA LYS A 155 1.01 -4.08 -11.63
C LYS A 155 2.00 -3.80 -10.52
N VAL A 156 2.05 -4.72 -9.57
CA VAL A 156 3.03 -4.72 -8.48
C VAL A 156 3.96 -5.89 -8.68
N SER A 157 5.25 -5.63 -8.69
CA SER A 157 6.29 -6.65 -8.82
C SER A 157 7.30 -6.54 -7.67
N HIS A 158 8.02 -7.64 -7.42
CA HIS A 158 9.11 -7.63 -6.45
C HIS A 158 10.30 -6.86 -7.02
N ASN A 159 10.91 -6.02 -6.18
CA ASN A 159 12.17 -5.38 -6.52
C ASN A 159 13.31 -6.37 -6.25
N GLU A 160 14.05 -6.75 -7.27
CA GLU A 160 15.11 -7.76 -7.17
C GLU A 160 16.52 -7.15 -7.21
N LYS A 161 16.61 -5.87 -7.59
CA LYS A 161 17.89 -5.19 -7.76
C LYS A 161 18.06 -4.10 -6.71
N PHE A 162 19.10 -4.24 -5.90
CA PHE A 162 19.49 -3.28 -4.88
C PHE A 162 20.93 -2.85 -5.09
N ALA A 163 21.24 -1.57 -4.78
CA ALA A 163 22.60 -1.08 -4.86
C ALA A 163 23.53 -1.84 -3.90
N GLU A 164 24.65 -2.35 -4.41
CA GLU A 164 25.60 -3.13 -3.60
C GLU A 164 26.10 -2.37 -2.37
N ASN A 165 26.40 -1.07 -2.53
CA ASN A 165 26.85 -0.24 -1.42
C ASN A 165 25.79 -0.13 -0.32
N PHE A 166 24.53 0.02 -0.70
CA PHE A 166 23.42 0.06 0.26
C PHE A 166 23.32 -1.25 1.06
N VAL A 167 23.41 -2.39 0.39
CA VAL A 167 23.37 -3.71 1.05
C VAL A 167 24.57 -3.89 1.99
N LYS A 168 25.77 -3.49 1.57
CA LYS A 168 26.97 -3.54 2.41
C LYS A 168 26.84 -2.66 3.66
N GLU A 169 26.38 -1.44 3.50
CA GLU A 169 26.15 -0.52 4.62
C GLU A 169 25.09 -1.05 5.58
N LEU A 170 24.01 -1.62 5.04
CA LEU A 170 22.95 -2.21 5.86
C LEU A 170 23.48 -3.37 6.70
N LYS A 171 24.31 -4.24 6.14
CA LYS A 171 24.93 -5.36 6.86
C LYS A 171 25.87 -4.93 8.00
N VAL A 172 26.53 -3.79 7.83
CA VAL A 172 27.46 -3.22 8.84
C VAL A 172 26.69 -2.46 9.92
N ASN A 173 25.63 -1.75 9.54
CA ASN A 173 24.78 -0.97 10.43
C ASN A 173 23.35 -1.47 10.35
N MET A 174 23.06 -2.60 11.01
CA MET A 174 21.74 -3.21 11.00
C MET A 174 20.70 -2.31 11.66
N PRO A 175 19.47 -2.25 11.13
CA PRO A 175 18.42 -1.45 11.74
C PRO A 175 17.97 -2.01 13.08
N ASP A 176 17.55 -1.12 13.97
CA ASP A 176 16.90 -1.47 15.24
C ASP A 176 15.48 -1.99 15.00
N MET A 177 14.84 -1.54 13.93
CA MET A 177 13.51 -1.99 13.54
C MET A 177 13.28 -1.92 12.02
N VAL A 178 12.39 -2.78 11.54
CA VAL A 178 11.93 -2.79 10.15
C VAL A 178 10.40 -2.89 10.11
N TYR A 179 9.78 -2.09 9.24
CA TYR A 179 8.33 -2.07 9.02
C TYR A 179 7.95 -2.83 7.76
N ILE A 180 7.03 -3.78 7.89
CA ILE A 180 6.51 -4.60 6.79
C ILE A 180 4.99 -4.46 6.73
N TYR A 181 4.47 -4.01 5.61
CA TYR A 181 3.08 -3.57 5.45
C TYR A 181 2.16 -4.57 4.72
N SER A 182 2.70 -5.64 4.15
CA SER A 182 1.89 -6.61 3.42
C SER A 182 2.55 -7.98 3.36
N GLN A 183 1.76 -9.01 3.05
CA GLN A 183 2.28 -10.35 2.82
C GLN A 183 3.25 -10.38 1.63
N ASN A 184 2.97 -9.64 0.55
CA ASN A 184 3.87 -9.52 -0.60
C ASN A 184 5.20 -8.87 -0.21
N SER A 185 5.17 -7.82 0.59
CA SER A 185 6.40 -7.20 1.11
C SER A 185 7.17 -8.14 2.02
N ALA A 186 6.49 -8.92 2.86
CA ALA A 186 7.12 -9.92 3.71
C ALA A 186 7.84 -10.98 2.89
N LEU A 187 7.20 -11.49 1.84
CA LEU A 187 7.80 -12.47 0.94
C LEU A 187 9.01 -11.88 0.20
N SER A 188 8.89 -10.66 -0.29
CA SER A 188 9.98 -9.92 -0.94
C SER A 188 11.17 -9.70 0.01
N PHE A 189 10.87 -9.39 1.27
CA PHE A 189 11.88 -9.19 2.29
C PHE A 189 12.59 -10.50 2.67
N LEU A 190 11.86 -11.59 2.79
CA LEU A 190 12.44 -12.90 3.01
C LEU A 190 13.40 -13.29 1.88
N ASN A 191 13.00 -13.06 0.63
CA ASN A 191 13.85 -13.29 -0.52
C ASN A 191 15.11 -12.40 -0.49
N PHE A 192 14.96 -11.12 -0.13
CA PHE A 192 16.10 -10.22 0.05
C PHE A 192 17.07 -10.73 1.10
N ILE A 193 16.59 -11.17 2.26
CA ILE A 193 17.42 -11.71 3.34
C ILE A 193 18.18 -12.95 2.87
N LYS A 194 17.51 -13.88 2.19
CA LYS A 194 18.12 -15.12 1.70
C LYS A 194 19.12 -14.87 0.56
N ASN A 195 18.76 -14.04 -0.39
CA ASN A 195 19.61 -13.72 -1.55
C ASN A 195 20.91 -13.03 -1.15
N HIS A 196 20.90 -12.29 -0.05
CA HIS A 196 22.08 -11.62 0.48
C HIS A 196 22.74 -12.37 1.65
N GLN A 197 22.29 -13.60 1.93
CA GLN A 197 22.87 -14.47 2.99
C GLN A 197 22.95 -13.77 4.35
N SER A 198 21.88 -13.04 4.69
CA SER A 198 21.84 -12.18 5.87
C SER A 198 20.93 -12.69 7.00
N GLU A 199 20.49 -13.95 6.95
CA GLU A 199 19.49 -14.52 7.86
C GLU A 199 19.83 -14.34 9.34
N ARG A 200 21.12 -14.42 9.69
CA ARG A 200 21.59 -14.31 11.08
C ARG A 200 21.78 -12.88 11.57
N LEU A 201 21.74 -11.89 10.67
CA LEU A 201 22.02 -10.50 11.01
C LEU A 201 20.85 -9.79 11.70
N TRP A 202 19.65 -10.32 11.59
CA TRP A 202 18.40 -9.67 12.03
C TRP A 202 18.02 -9.97 13.48
N MET A 203 18.80 -10.76 14.21
CA MET A 203 18.46 -11.22 15.56
C MET A 203 18.34 -10.10 16.60
N ASN A 204 18.89 -8.93 16.33
CA ASN A 204 18.76 -7.74 17.19
C ASN A 204 17.81 -6.68 16.64
N THR A 205 17.12 -6.98 15.56
CA THR A 205 16.15 -6.10 14.91
C THR A 205 14.73 -6.44 15.37
N ASN A 206 13.93 -5.44 15.71
CA ASN A 206 12.49 -5.59 15.94
C ASN A 206 11.75 -5.60 14.60
N LEU A 207 10.93 -6.62 14.39
CA LEU A 207 10.07 -6.74 13.22
C LEU A 207 8.71 -6.14 13.53
N MET A 208 8.32 -5.12 12.77
CA MET A 208 7.03 -4.43 12.87
C MET A 208 6.16 -4.82 11.68
N CYS A 209 5.10 -5.59 11.91
CA CYS A 209 4.25 -6.15 10.84
C CYS A 209 2.79 -5.75 10.98
N ILE A 210 2.13 -5.59 9.85
CA ILE A 210 0.67 -5.52 9.79
C ILE A 210 0.11 -6.95 9.87
N GLY A 211 -0.39 -7.34 11.05
CA GLY A 211 -1.10 -8.59 11.27
C GLY A 211 -0.23 -9.85 11.29
N GLU A 212 -0.80 -10.91 11.82
CA GLU A 212 -0.11 -12.21 12.02
C GLU A 212 0.21 -12.93 10.71
N LYS A 213 -0.64 -12.81 9.70
CA LYS A 213 -0.40 -13.44 8.39
C LYS A 213 0.87 -12.90 7.73
N THR A 214 1.16 -11.62 7.90
CA THR A 214 2.38 -11.00 7.39
C THR A 214 3.60 -11.45 8.19
N SER A 215 3.52 -11.46 9.52
CA SER A 215 4.64 -11.88 10.37
C SER A 215 4.97 -13.35 10.22
N SER A 216 3.97 -14.21 9.98
CA SER A 216 4.19 -15.67 9.83
C SER A 216 5.09 -16.02 8.63
N ILE A 217 5.09 -15.21 7.58
CA ILE A 217 5.99 -15.38 6.41
C ILE A 217 7.47 -15.22 6.83
N LEU A 218 7.73 -14.40 7.84
CA LEU A 218 9.09 -14.08 8.32
C LEU A 218 9.51 -14.85 9.57
N ASN A 219 8.71 -15.82 10.02
CA ASN A 219 8.97 -16.59 11.25
C ASN A 219 10.22 -17.48 11.19
N GLU A 220 10.70 -17.83 10.00
CA GLU A 220 11.94 -18.59 9.86
C GLU A 220 13.21 -17.77 10.19
N ILE A 221 13.08 -16.44 10.21
CA ILE A 221 14.15 -15.53 10.61
C ILE A 221 14.02 -15.25 12.10
N LYS A 222 15.16 -15.26 12.80
CA LYS A 222 15.18 -14.90 14.22
C LYS A 222 15.23 -13.39 14.39
N TRP A 223 14.18 -12.86 14.98
CA TRP A 223 14.03 -11.43 15.31
C TRP A 223 14.27 -11.19 16.80
N LYS A 224 14.58 -9.95 17.17
CA LYS A 224 14.63 -9.55 18.58
C LYS A 224 13.25 -9.69 19.22
N LYS A 225 12.25 -9.02 18.62
CA LYS A 225 10.81 -9.15 18.94
C LYS A 225 10.00 -8.91 17.66
N ILE A 226 8.77 -9.40 17.66
CA ILE A 226 7.79 -9.14 16.60
C ILE A 226 6.65 -8.33 17.21
N PHE A 227 6.35 -7.19 16.61
CA PHE A 227 5.24 -6.31 16.99
C PHE A 227 4.24 -6.25 15.84
N LEU A 228 2.95 -6.31 16.18
CA LEU A 228 1.88 -6.08 15.23
C LEU A 228 1.39 -4.63 15.35
N PHE A 229 1.10 -3.99 14.23
CA PHE A 229 0.60 -2.63 14.19
C PHE A 229 -0.47 -2.43 13.12
N ASN A 230 -1.22 -1.34 13.22
CA ASN A 230 -2.12 -0.86 12.17
C ASN A 230 -1.50 0.35 11.46
N PRO A 231 -1.78 0.57 10.16
CA PRO A 231 -1.32 1.76 9.45
C PRO A 231 -1.70 3.04 10.20
N GLY A 232 -0.75 3.94 10.33
CA GLY A 232 -0.89 5.18 11.11
C GLY A 232 -0.43 5.08 12.57
N GLU A 233 -0.10 3.88 13.05
CA GLU A 233 0.39 3.66 14.43
C GLU A 233 1.92 3.52 14.51
N GLU A 234 2.64 3.68 13.42
CA GLU A 234 4.07 3.41 13.33
C GLU A 234 4.88 4.17 14.38
N GLU A 235 4.55 5.42 14.59
CA GLU A 235 5.23 6.26 15.57
C GLU A 235 4.98 5.82 17.02
N PHE A 236 3.76 5.41 17.34
CA PHE A 236 3.39 5.00 18.68
C PHE A 236 4.12 3.74 19.14
N LEU A 237 4.52 2.88 18.24
CA LEU A 237 5.26 1.68 18.57
C LEU A 237 6.65 1.94 19.12
N LEU A 238 7.23 3.11 18.83
CA LEU A 238 8.52 3.54 19.39
C LEU A 238 8.50 3.63 20.93
N TYR A 239 7.33 3.88 21.52
CA TYR A 239 7.15 3.96 22.96
C TYR A 239 6.94 2.60 23.63
N LYS A 240 6.79 1.52 22.86
CA LYS A 240 6.54 0.15 23.37
C LYS A 240 7.78 -0.75 23.38
N ILE A 241 8.90 -0.24 22.91
CA ILE A 241 10.15 -1.00 22.69
C ILE A 241 11.06 -0.96 23.92
#